data_997dbfb0dc73b9c5ea1d2d5813e19afc
#
_entry.id   997dbfb0dc73b9c5ea1d2d5813e19afc
#
_cell.length_a   1.000
_cell.length_b   1.000
_cell.length_c   1.000
_cell.angle_alpha   90.00
_cell.angle_beta   90.00
_cell.angle_gamma   90.00
#
_symmetry.space_group_name_H-M   'P 1'
#
loop_
_entity.id
_entity.type
_entity.pdbx_description
1 polymer ?
#
loop_
_entity_poly.entity_id
_entity_poly.type
_entity_poly.pdbx_seq_one_letter_code
_entity_poly.pdbx_strand_id
1 'polypeptide(L)'
;GTAGGMASVFTDSFNWADGADLGKTTATIGLLAGIFGGMAIINIAVRKKWTKVLTEPASGNAAKEVFDEGDPNHEPSAYATISQDVVEPFAFHLGIIGLAILIGRLIVWGFGQIFGYSGLPLFPFAMIGGWVINIIAQRVPLLRALFDRKTFQRIQGMALEILVTCAMASISIPVVLAYWAPLLIGTVVIMVFMVFWTLWLSPRIFNDCWFEQAIIRYGAFCGVAAVGYMLLRSAD
;
A
#
# COMPACT_ATOMS: atom_id res chain seq x y z
N GLY A 1 -6.92 1.39 -0.10
CA GLY A 1 -7.08 0.69 1.19
C GLY A 1 -7.88 1.51 2.18
N THR A 2 -7.31 2.57 2.71
CA THR A 2 -7.92 3.39 3.77
C THR A 2 -9.27 4.00 3.35
N ALA A 3 -9.36 4.54 2.13
CA ALA A 3 -10.61 5.10 1.60
C ALA A 3 -11.75 4.06 1.58
N GLY A 4 -11.47 2.83 1.12
CA GLY A 4 -12.45 1.74 1.16
C GLY A 4 -12.81 1.32 2.59
N GLY A 5 -11.84 1.30 3.51
CA GLY A 5 -12.08 0.96 4.91
C GLY A 5 -12.89 2.01 5.67
N MET A 6 -12.82 3.29 5.24
CA MET A 6 -13.60 4.38 5.83
C MET A 6 -15.00 4.53 5.22
N ALA A 7 -15.31 3.81 4.14
CA ALA A 7 -16.60 3.93 3.47
C ALA A 7 -17.78 3.63 4.40
N SER A 8 -17.67 2.57 5.23
CA SER A 8 -18.68 2.23 6.22
C SER A 8 -18.86 3.32 7.28
N VAL A 9 -17.76 3.97 7.70
CA VAL A 9 -17.81 5.07 8.68
C VAL A 9 -18.57 6.26 8.11
N PHE A 10 -18.33 6.63 6.85
CA PHE A 10 -19.08 7.72 6.21
C PHE A 10 -20.56 7.42 6.11
N THR A 11 -20.93 6.18 5.76
CA THR A 11 -22.33 5.79 5.62
C THR A 11 -23.00 5.61 6.98
N ASP A 12 -22.36 4.86 7.91
CA ASP A 12 -23.00 4.43 9.15
C ASP A 12 -22.98 5.52 10.24
N SER A 13 -21.87 6.31 10.31
CA SER A 13 -21.71 7.34 11.36
C SER A 13 -22.14 8.73 10.92
N PHE A 14 -21.97 9.06 9.65
CA PHE A 14 -22.28 10.41 9.13
C PHE A 14 -23.46 10.44 8.18
N ASN A 15 -24.07 9.29 7.86
CA ASN A 15 -25.15 9.14 6.90
C ASN A 15 -24.85 9.83 5.54
N TRP A 16 -23.59 9.74 5.11
CA TRP A 16 -23.08 10.38 3.91
C TRP A 16 -22.58 9.35 2.91
N ALA A 17 -23.48 8.89 2.04
CA ALA A 17 -23.18 7.86 1.05
C ALA A 17 -22.12 8.31 0.03
N ASP A 18 -22.14 9.59 -0.39
CA ASP A 18 -21.20 10.12 -1.39
C ASP A 18 -19.76 10.17 -0.88
N GLY A 19 -19.56 10.20 0.45
CA GLY A 19 -18.23 10.26 1.06
C GLY A 19 -17.33 9.08 0.68
N ALA A 20 -17.90 7.90 0.51
CA ALA A 20 -17.17 6.71 0.07
C ALA A 20 -16.62 6.88 -1.36
N ASP A 21 -17.42 7.41 -2.28
CA ASP A 21 -17.03 7.61 -3.68
C ASP A 21 -16.02 8.74 -3.83
N LEU A 22 -16.17 9.82 -3.05
CA LEU A 22 -15.19 10.90 -2.99
C LEU A 22 -13.86 10.42 -2.44
N GLY A 23 -13.87 9.59 -1.40
CA GLY A 23 -12.66 8.96 -0.84
C GLY A 23 -11.94 8.06 -1.84
N LYS A 24 -12.68 7.22 -2.59
CA LYS A 24 -12.12 6.37 -3.66
C LYS A 24 -11.52 7.21 -4.79
N THR A 25 -12.23 8.25 -5.22
CA THR A 25 -11.76 9.16 -6.26
C THR A 25 -10.47 9.87 -5.86
N THR A 26 -10.43 10.43 -4.65
CA THR A 26 -9.22 11.08 -4.12
C THR A 26 -8.05 10.10 -4.03
N ALA A 27 -8.30 8.87 -3.58
CA ALA A 27 -7.28 7.83 -3.51
C ALA A 27 -6.74 7.45 -4.91
N THR A 28 -7.62 7.37 -5.91
CA THR A 28 -7.24 7.08 -7.30
C THR A 28 -6.39 8.21 -7.90
N ILE A 29 -6.82 9.46 -7.72
CA ILE A 29 -6.05 10.63 -8.16
C ILE A 29 -4.69 10.66 -7.45
N GLY A 30 -4.66 10.39 -6.14
CA GLY A 30 -3.42 10.29 -5.35
C GLY A 30 -2.45 9.24 -5.90
N LEU A 31 -2.95 8.06 -6.27
CA LEU A 31 -2.15 6.98 -6.84
C LEU A 31 -1.56 7.38 -8.20
N LEU A 32 -2.36 7.95 -9.08
CA LEU A 32 -1.89 8.45 -10.38
C LEU A 32 -0.85 9.57 -10.21
N ALA A 33 -1.13 10.53 -9.32
CA ALA A 33 -0.20 11.62 -9.02
C ALA A 33 1.08 11.10 -8.32
N GLY A 34 0.99 10.04 -7.53
CA GLY A 34 2.15 9.34 -6.95
C GLY A 34 3.06 8.80 -8.05
N ILE A 35 2.51 8.11 -9.04
CA ILE A 35 3.27 7.53 -10.14
C ILE A 35 3.83 8.63 -11.07
N PHE A 36 2.95 9.43 -11.69
CA PHE A 36 3.39 10.43 -12.66
C PHE A 36 4.19 11.57 -12.03
N GLY A 37 3.76 12.07 -10.88
CA GLY A 37 4.48 13.09 -10.12
C GLY A 37 5.82 12.57 -9.60
N GLY A 38 5.86 11.34 -9.12
CA GLY A 38 7.10 10.68 -8.69
C GLY A 38 8.12 10.56 -9.83
N MET A 39 7.69 10.09 -10.99
CA MET A 39 8.55 10.00 -12.18
C MET A 39 9.05 11.38 -12.64
N ALA A 40 8.19 12.41 -12.58
CA ALA A 40 8.60 13.79 -12.89
C ALA A 40 9.65 14.30 -11.88
N ILE A 41 9.46 14.04 -10.58
CA ILE A 41 10.43 14.41 -9.52
C ILE A 41 11.75 13.67 -9.73
N ILE A 42 11.74 12.38 -10.05
CA ILE A 42 12.96 11.60 -10.35
C ILE A 42 13.70 12.22 -11.54
N ASN A 43 13.00 12.53 -12.64
CA ASN A 43 13.61 13.15 -13.80
C ASN A 43 14.28 14.50 -13.48
N ILE A 44 13.65 15.33 -12.65
CA ILE A 44 14.22 16.58 -12.16
C ILE A 44 15.46 16.31 -11.28
N ALA A 45 15.38 15.32 -10.40
CA ALA A 45 16.46 14.96 -9.47
C ALA A 45 17.71 14.45 -10.19
N VAL A 46 17.53 13.58 -11.19
CA VAL A 46 18.63 13.10 -12.05
C VAL A 46 19.30 14.26 -12.75
N ARG A 47 18.53 15.17 -13.34
CA ARG A 47 19.08 16.39 -14.00
C ARG A 47 19.83 17.31 -13.03
N LYS A 48 19.37 17.37 -11.77
CA LYS A 48 20.01 18.18 -10.71
C LYS A 48 21.09 17.43 -9.93
N LYS A 49 21.36 16.15 -10.27
CA LYS A 49 22.34 15.29 -9.59
C LYS A 49 22.05 15.13 -8.09
N TRP A 50 20.80 15.00 -7.73
CA TRP A 50 20.37 14.74 -6.34
C TRP A 50 20.42 13.25 -6.00
N THR A 51 20.39 12.39 -7.00
CA THR A 51 20.50 10.93 -6.85
C THR A 51 21.96 10.54 -6.67
N LYS A 52 22.24 9.65 -5.72
CA LYS A 52 23.59 9.11 -5.47
C LYS A 52 23.88 7.87 -6.30
N VAL A 53 22.86 7.09 -6.62
CA VAL A 53 22.97 5.79 -7.30
C VAL A 53 22.79 5.95 -8.82
N LEU A 54 21.81 6.72 -9.27
CA LEU A 54 21.65 7.04 -10.69
C LEU A 54 22.59 8.15 -11.14
N THR A 55 23.69 7.77 -11.74
CA THR A 55 24.60 8.70 -12.42
C THR A 55 24.27 8.89 -13.91
N GLU A 56 23.51 7.97 -14.51
CA GLU A 56 23.06 8.05 -15.91
C GLU A 56 21.56 7.73 -16.01
N PRO A 57 20.81 8.42 -16.91
CA PRO A 57 19.46 8.01 -17.22
C PRO A 57 19.50 6.59 -17.75
N ALA A 58 18.65 5.71 -17.24
CA ALA A 58 18.57 4.29 -17.54
C ALA A 58 18.74 4.03 -19.05
N SER A 59 19.96 3.77 -19.46
CA SER A 59 20.26 3.28 -20.79
C SER A 59 20.09 1.77 -20.80
N GLY A 60 18.91 1.31 -21.20
CA GLY A 60 18.78 -0.01 -21.83
C GLY A 60 18.90 -1.28 -20.99
N ASN A 61 19.33 -1.23 -19.74
CA ASN A 61 19.27 -2.35 -18.80
C ASN A 61 18.10 -2.15 -17.82
N ALA A 62 16.91 -1.90 -18.36
CA ALA A 62 15.69 -2.11 -17.61
C ALA A 62 15.80 -3.50 -16.96
N ALA A 63 15.60 -3.58 -15.65
CA ALA A 63 15.55 -4.85 -14.96
C ALA A 63 14.73 -5.80 -15.82
N LYS A 64 15.31 -6.94 -16.21
CA LYS A 64 14.66 -7.89 -17.10
C LYS A 64 13.27 -8.16 -16.49
N GLU A 65 12.23 -7.69 -17.14
CA GLU A 65 10.85 -7.88 -16.72
C GLU A 65 10.46 -9.35 -16.82
N VAL A 66 11.19 -10.09 -17.65
CA VAL A 66 11.03 -11.53 -17.86
C VAL A 66 12.37 -12.22 -17.59
N PHE A 67 12.38 -13.16 -16.66
CA PHE A 67 13.56 -13.97 -16.36
C PHE A 67 13.68 -15.10 -17.39
N ASP A 68 14.87 -15.28 -17.95
CA ASP A 68 15.18 -16.42 -18.79
C ASP A 68 15.33 -17.70 -17.94
N GLU A 69 15.02 -18.87 -18.50
CA GLU A 69 15.28 -20.16 -17.86
C GLU A 69 16.76 -20.29 -17.54
N GLY A 70 17.10 -20.43 -16.23
CA GLY A 70 18.48 -20.55 -15.76
C GLY A 70 19.15 -19.24 -15.33
N ASP A 71 18.43 -18.11 -15.29
CA ASP A 71 18.99 -16.87 -14.72
C ASP A 71 19.31 -17.07 -13.24
N PRO A 72 20.57 -16.88 -12.79
CA PRO A 72 20.96 -17.05 -11.39
C PRO A 72 20.25 -16.09 -10.44
N ASN A 73 19.65 -14.99 -10.95
CA ASN A 73 18.87 -14.04 -10.18
C ASN A 73 17.38 -14.42 -10.09
N HIS A 74 16.98 -15.53 -10.70
CA HIS A 74 15.61 -16.03 -10.63
C HIS A 74 15.35 -16.64 -9.24
N GLU A 75 15.03 -15.79 -8.28
CA GLU A 75 14.63 -16.27 -6.96
C GLU A 75 13.25 -16.93 -7.01
N PRO A 76 13.07 -18.08 -6.29
CA PRO A 76 11.74 -18.69 -6.19
C PRO A 76 10.74 -17.71 -5.59
N SER A 77 9.60 -17.63 -6.21
CA SER A 77 8.55 -16.67 -5.84
C SER A 77 7.80 -17.02 -4.54
N ALA A 78 7.90 -18.26 -4.07
CA ALA A 78 7.39 -18.74 -2.79
C ALA A 78 8.10 -20.05 -2.41
N TYR A 79 8.13 -20.35 -1.12
CA TYR A 79 8.64 -21.62 -0.61
C TYR A 79 7.47 -22.47 -0.11
N ALA A 80 7.44 -23.76 -0.49
CA ALA A 80 6.51 -24.71 0.06
C ALA A 80 6.93 -25.06 1.50
N THR A 81 6.38 -24.35 2.48
CA THR A 81 6.66 -24.59 3.91
C THR A 81 5.82 -25.75 4.48
N ILE A 82 4.81 -26.21 3.75
CA ILE A 82 3.91 -27.30 4.08
C ILE A 82 3.84 -28.22 2.87
N SER A 83 3.75 -29.57 3.09
CA SER A 83 3.52 -30.51 2.01
C SER A 83 2.16 -30.26 1.38
N GLN A 84 2.12 -30.19 0.04
CA GLN A 84 0.90 -30.02 -0.74
C GLN A 84 -0.09 -31.19 -0.56
N ASP A 85 0.43 -32.35 -0.12
CA ASP A 85 -0.41 -33.51 0.18
C ASP A 85 -1.30 -33.33 1.43
N VAL A 86 -0.94 -32.38 2.30
CA VAL A 86 -1.68 -32.12 3.54
C VAL A 86 -2.59 -30.89 3.40
N VAL A 87 -2.00 -29.73 3.03
CA VAL A 87 -2.73 -28.47 2.81
C VAL A 87 -1.99 -27.65 1.76
N GLU A 88 -2.73 -27.07 0.84
CA GLU A 88 -2.17 -26.16 -0.14
C GLU A 88 -1.58 -24.93 0.57
N PRO A 89 -0.28 -24.61 0.36
CA PRO A 89 0.42 -23.55 1.12
C PRO A 89 -0.23 -22.17 1.01
N PHE A 90 -0.79 -21.83 -0.15
CA PHE A 90 -1.47 -20.57 -0.38
C PHE A 90 -2.77 -20.46 0.45
N ALA A 91 -3.57 -21.55 0.47
CA ALA A 91 -4.81 -21.62 1.24
C ALA A 91 -4.54 -21.50 2.76
N PHE A 92 -3.46 -22.11 3.25
CA PHE A 92 -3.03 -21.98 4.63
C PHE A 92 -2.74 -20.51 5.01
N HIS A 93 -1.96 -19.81 4.18
CA HIS A 93 -1.63 -18.39 4.43
C HIS A 93 -2.87 -17.48 4.35
N LEU A 94 -3.81 -17.78 3.43
CA LEU A 94 -5.12 -17.11 3.41
C LEU A 94 -5.91 -17.36 4.69
N GLY A 95 -5.89 -18.58 5.21
CA GLY A 95 -6.51 -18.92 6.49
C GLY A 95 -5.96 -18.10 7.66
N ILE A 96 -4.63 -17.89 7.70
CA ILE A 96 -3.98 -17.03 8.72
C ILE A 96 -4.43 -15.57 8.58
N ILE A 97 -4.55 -15.05 7.36
CA ILE A 97 -5.09 -13.71 7.12
C ILE A 97 -6.54 -13.63 7.59
N GLY A 98 -7.36 -14.65 7.28
CA GLY A 98 -8.73 -14.76 7.77
C GLY A 98 -8.82 -14.74 9.28
N LEU A 99 -7.92 -15.45 9.97
CA LEU A 99 -7.82 -15.45 11.43
C LEU A 99 -7.46 -14.06 11.99
N ALA A 100 -6.55 -13.33 11.33
CA ALA A 100 -6.21 -11.96 11.70
C ALA A 100 -7.42 -11.01 11.58
N ILE A 101 -8.20 -11.16 10.52
CA ILE A 101 -9.44 -10.39 10.32
C ILE A 101 -10.48 -10.76 11.39
N LEU A 102 -10.61 -12.04 11.72
CA LEU A 102 -11.52 -12.51 12.78
C LEU A 102 -11.18 -11.89 14.14
N ILE A 103 -9.88 -11.90 14.51
CA ILE A 103 -9.41 -11.24 15.75
C ILE A 103 -9.76 -9.75 15.71
N GLY A 104 -9.50 -9.06 14.61
CA GLY A 104 -9.88 -7.66 14.43
C GLY A 104 -11.37 -7.42 14.59
N ARG A 105 -12.20 -8.31 14.03
CA ARG A 105 -13.67 -8.26 14.16
C ARG A 105 -14.12 -8.44 15.60
N LEU A 106 -13.51 -9.37 16.34
CA LEU A 106 -13.80 -9.60 17.75
C LEU A 106 -13.44 -8.38 18.62
N ILE A 107 -12.32 -7.71 18.31
CA ILE A 107 -11.93 -6.49 19.01
C ILE A 107 -12.95 -5.39 18.76
N VAL A 108 -13.34 -5.15 17.49
CA VAL A 108 -14.35 -4.13 17.13
C VAL A 108 -15.68 -4.42 17.79
N TRP A 109 -16.11 -5.68 17.79
CA TRP A 109 -17.36 -6.10 18.46
C TRP A 109 -17.30 -5.86 19.97
N GLY A 110 -16.18 -6.23 20.62
CA GLY A 110 -15.98 -6.00 22.06
C GLY A 110 -15.99 -4.50 22.41
N PHE A 111 -15.34 -3.68 21.60
CA PHE A 111 -15.40 -2.22 21.75
C PHE A 111 -16.83 -1.68 21.63
N GLY A 112 -17.60 -2.17 20.66
CA GLY A 112 -19.00 -1.80 20.48
C GLY A 112 -19.85 -2.12 21.69
N GLN A 113 -19.63 -3.29 22.34
CA GLN A 113 -20.35 -3.69 23.54
C GLN A 113 -20.01 -2.84 24.78
N ILE A 114 -18.72 -2.44 24.91
CA ILE A 114 -18.26 -1.70 26.08
C ILE A 114 -18.58 -0.21 25.99
N PHE A 115 -18.35 0.39 24.81
CA PHE A 115 -18.44 1.84 24.61
C PHE A 115 -19.68 2.31 23.83
N GLY A 116 -20.52 1.38 23.35
CA GLY A 116 -21.74 1.70 22.58
C GLY A 116 -21.44 2.33 21.20
N TYR A 117 -20.21 2.28 20.71
CA TYR A 117 -19.78 2.88 19.46
C TYR A 117 -19.62 1.83 18.35
N SER A 118 -20.44 1.91 17.30
CA SER A 118 -20.51 0.91 16.23
C SER A 118 -19.79 1.28 14.93
N GLY A 119 -19.22 2.48 14.83
CA GLY A 119 -18.63 3.01 13.58
C GLY A 119 -17.13 2.80 13.41
N LEU A 120 -16.51 1.83 14.09
CA LEU A 120 -15.06 1.63 14.00
C LEU A 120 -14.67 0.89 12.70
N PRO A 121 -13.71 1.40 11.93
CA PRO A 121 -13.21 0.73 10.73
C PRO A 121 -12.45 -0.56 11.10
N LEU A 122 -12.73 -1.65 10.40
CA LEU A 122 -12.17 -2.97 10.70
C LEU A 122 -10.66 -3.07 10.44
N PHE A 123 -10.13 -2.35 9.44
CA PHE A 123 -8.77 -2.54 8.95
C PHE A 123 -7.65 -2.30 9.99
N PRO A 124 -7.70 -1.28 10.88
CA PRO A 124 -6.66 -1.12 11.91
C PRO A 124 -6.66 -2.25 12.92
N PHE A 125 -7.84 -2.74 13.26
CA PHE A 125 -7.97 -3.84 14.23
C PHE A 125 -7.56 -5.20 13.63
N ALA A 126 -7.79 -5.41 12.33
CA ALA A 126 -7.24 -6.56 11.62
C ALA A 126 -5.70 -6.51 11.55
N MET A 127 -5.09 -5.32 11.41
CA MET A 127 -3.64 -5.16 11.56
C MET A 127 -3.14 -5.57 12.95
N ILE A 128 -3.84 -5.16 14.00
CA ILE A 128 -3.53 -5.58 15.38
C ILE A 128 -3.65 -7.11 15.49
N GLY A 129 -4.70 -7.71 14.93
CA GLY A 129 -4.85 -9.16 14.85
C GLY A 129 -3.67 -9.86 14.18
N GLY A 130 -3.22 -9.35 13.05
CA GLY A 130 -2.03 -9.85 12.35
C GLY A 130 -0.74 -9.72 13.17
N TRP A 131 -0.59 -8.61 13.89
CA TRP A 131 0.55 -8.38 14.78
C TRP A 131 0.56 -9.37 15.95
N VAL A 132 -0.59 -9.63 16.57
CA VAL A 132 -0.74 -10.64 17.63
C VAL A 132 -0.36 -12.02 17.12
N ILE A 133 -0.85 -12.43 15.95
CA ILE A 133 -0.50 -13.72 15.32
C ILE A 133 1.00 -13.80 15.08
N ASN A 134 1.61 -12.72 14.57
CA ASN A 134 3.06 -12.69 14.32
C ASN A 134 3.89 -12.85 15.59
N ILE A 135 3.48 -12.21 16.70
CA ILE A 135 4.15 -12.38 18.01
C ILE A 135 4.07 -13.83 18.48
N ILE A 136 2.88 -14.45 18.38
CA ILE A 136 2.67 -15.85 18.76
C ILE A 136 3.54 -16.77 17.88
N ALA A 137 3.55 -16.53 16.57
CA ALA A 137 4.33 -17.32 15.62
C ALA A 137 5.85 -17.22 15.88
N GLN A 138 6.34 -16.05 16.29
CA GLN A 138 7.77 -15.88 16.63
C GLN A 138 8.16 -16.65 17.90
N ARG A 139 7.24 -16.87 18.84
CA ARG A 139 7.48 -17.61 20.09
C ARG A 139 7.38 -19.12 19.93
N VAL A 140 6.68 -19.61 18.93
CA VAL A 140 6.48 -21.05 18.68
C VAL A 140 7.31 -21.47 17.46
N PRO A 141 8.41 -22.23 17.64
CA PRO A 141 9.31 -22.59 16.54
C PRO A 141 8.59 -23.29 15.37
N LEU A 142 7.59 -24.11 15.67
CA LEU A 142 6.80 -24.82 14.67
C LEU A 142 6.01 -23.84 13.78
N LEU A 143 5.36 -22.85 14.37
CA LEU A 143 4.59 -21.86 13.62
C LEU A 143 5.51 -20.95 12.78
N ARG A 144 6.68 -20.62 13.31
CA ARG A 144 7.69 -19.84 12.59
C ARG A 144 8.15 -20.53 11.31
N ALA A 145 8.31 -21.85 11.34
CA ALA A 145 8.72 -22.64 10.19
C ALA A 145 7.62 -22.73 9.10
N LEU A 146 6.35 -22.62 9.51
CA LEU A 146 5.21 -22.71 8.61
C LEU A 146 4.92 -21.40 7.84
N PHE A 147 5.41 -20.24 8.32
CA PHE A 147 5.13 -18.94 7.74
C PHE A 147 6.13 -18.57 6.66
N ASP A 148 5.68 -18.50 5.42
CA ASP A 148 6.49 -17.96 4.32
C ASP A 148 6.15 -16.49 4.06
N ARG A 149 7.15 -15.63 4.28
CA ARG A 149 7.04 -14.19 4.05
C ARG A 149 6.78 -13.85 2.57
N LYS A 150 7.36 -14.61 1.64
CA LYS A 150 7.18 -14.36 0.20
C LYS A 150 5.74 -14.65 -0.23
N THR A 151 5.12 -15.69 0.30
CA THR A 151 3.71 -16.02 0.06
C THR A 151 2.78 -14.91 0.57
N PHE A 152 3.02 -14.38 1.78
CA PHE A 152 2.24 -13.23 2.30
C PHE A 152 2.38 -11.99 1.42
N GLN A 153 3.59 -11.68 0.95
CA GLN A 153 3.83 -10.53 0.05
C GLN A 153 3.10 -10.68 -1.29
N ARG A 154 3.01 -11.89 -1.83
CA ARG A 154 2.26 -12.18 -3.07
C ARG A 154 0.77 -12.00 -2.87
N ILE A 155 0.21 -12.55 -1.77
CA ILE A 155 -1.19 -12.36 -1.42
C ILE A 155 -1.50 -10.86 -1.25
N GLN A 156 -0.62 -10.13 -0.56
CA GLN A 156 -0.74 -8.68 -0.39
C GLN A 156 -0.75 -7.94 -1.74
N GLY A 157 0.18 -8.26 -2.64
CA GLY A 157 0.27 -7.66 -3.98
C GLY A 157 -1.02 -7.91 -4.78
N MET A 158 -1.43 -9.17 -4.90
CA MET A 158 -2.66 -9.55 -5.60
C MET A 158 -3.90 -8.87 -5.01
N ALA A 159 -4.05 -8.90 -3.69
CA ALA A 159 -5.20 -8.27 -3.03
C ALA A 159 -5.23 -6.74 -3.26
N LEU A 160 -4.05 -6.10 -3.30
CA LEU A 160 -3.92 -4.68 -3.57
C LEU A 160 -4.31 -4.33 -5.01
N GLU A 161 -3.86 -5.10 -5.99
CA GLU A 161 -4.22 -4.89 -7.40
C GLU A 161 -5.73 -5.04 -7.63
N ILE A 162 -6.33 -6.12 -7.08
CA ILE A 162 -7.78 -6.34 -7.14
C ILE A 162 -8.51 -5.17 -6.46
N LEU A 163 -8.08 -4.75 -5.27
CA LEU A 163 -8.71 -3.66 -4.53
C LEU A 163 -8.65 -2.35 -5.31
N VAL A 164 -7.51 -2.02 -5.92
CA VAL A 164 -7.34 -0.79 -6.72
C VAL A 164 -8.24 -0.84 -7.95
N THR A 165 -8.25 -1.95 -8.68
CA THR A 165 -9.08 -2.13 -9.87
C THR A 165 -10.57 -2.03 -9.55
N CYS A 166 -11.03 -2.73 -8.51
CA CYS A 166 -12.41 -2.67 -8.06
C CYS A 166 -12.81 -1.27 -7.56
N ALA A 167 -11.89 -0.59 -6.85
CA ALA A 167 -12.14 0.78 -6.38
C ALA A 167 -12.30 1.75 -7.55
N MET A 168 -11.44 1.66 -8.57
CA MET A 168 -11.56 2.49 -9.79
C MET A 168 -12.85 2.19 -10.55
N ALA A 169 -13.20 0.92 -10.72
CA ALA A 169 -14.41 0.51 -11.43
C ALA A 169 -15.70 0.91 -10.69
N SER A 170 -15.64 1.11 -9.37
CA SER A 170 -16.80 1.47 -8.54
C SER A 170 -16.99 2.99 -8.35
N ILE A 171 -16.19 3.85 -9.01
CA ILE A 171 -16.31 5.30 -8.88
C ILE A 171 -17.59 5.77 -9.55
N SER A 172 -18.41 6.53 -8.80
CA SER A 172 -19.63 7.17 -9.31
C SER A 172 -19.29 8.50 -10.00
N ILE A 173 -19.35 8.52 -11.33
CA ILE A 173 -19.09 9.73 -12.13
C ILE A 173 -20.02 10.90 -11.75
N PRO A 174 -21.34 10.71 -11.54
CA PRO A 174 -22.23 11.79 -11.11
C PRO A 174 -21.80 12.45 -9.80
N VAL A 175 -21.32 11.67 -8.80
CA VAL A 175 -20.83 12.20 -7.52
C VAL A 175 -19.56 13.01 -7.72
N VAL A 176 -18.63 12.54 -8.56
CA VAL A 176 -17.40 13.28 -8.89
C VAL A 176 -17.72 14.61 -9.56
N LEU A 177 -18.69 14.63 -10.49
CA LEU A 177 -19.11 15.87 -11.16
C LEU A 177 -19.83 16.84 -10.21
N ALA A 178 -20.61 16.34 -9.25
CA ALA A 178 -21.27 17.18 -8.25
C ALA A 178 -20.27 17.87 -7.30
N TYR A 179 -19.17 17.17 -6.95
CA TYR A 179 -18.17 17.66 -6.00
C TYR A 179 -16.81 17.99 -6.65
N TRP A 180 -16.78 18.30 -7.96
CA TRP A 180 -15.53 18.52 -8.70
C TRP A 180 -14.63 19.61 -8.10
N ALA A 181 -15.24 20.73 -7.64
CA ALA A 181 -14.48 21.87 -7.12
C ALA A 181 -13.76 21.56 -5.79
N PRO A 182 -14.41 21.03 -4.74
CA PRO A 182 -13.71 20.64 -3.51
C PRO A 182 -12.71 19.49 -3.75
N LEU A 183 -13.00 18.56 -4.65
CA LEU A 183 -12.05 17.50 -5.01
C LEU A 183 -10.78 18.07 -5.66
N LEU A 184 -10.93 18.96 -6.62
CA LEU A 184 -9.81 19.57 -7.33
C LEU A 184 -8.96 20.42 -6.39
N ILE A 185 -9.59 21.32 -5.62
CA ILE A 185 -8.89 22.18 -4.67
C ILE A 185 -8.16 21.34 -3.62
N GLY A 186 -8.85 20.37 -3.00
CA GLY A 186 -8.27 19.51 -1.97
C GLY A 186 -7.10 18.71 -2.51
N THR A 187 -7.24 18.12 -3.71
CA THR A 187 -6.19 17.33 -4.35
C THR A 187 -4.97 18.19 -4.67
N VAL A 188 -5.14 19.36 -5.29
CA VAL A 188 -4.05 20.27 -5.62
C VAL A 188 -3.31 20.73 -4.36
N VAL A 189 -4.02 21.14 -3.31
CA VAL A 189 -3.42 21.58 -2.05
C VAL A 189 -2.60 20.44 -1.43
N ILE A 190 -3.16 19.25 -1.35
CA ILE A 190 -2.44 18.08 -0.80
C ILE A 190 -1.22 17.75 -1.65
N MET A 191 -1.31 17.74 -2.98
CA MET A 191 -0.19 17.42 -3.87
C MET A 191 0.94 18.44 -3.74
N VAL A 192 0.63 19.73 -3.75
CA VAL A 192 1.62 20.80 -3.55
C VAL A 192 2.29 20.65 -2.18
N PHE A 193 1.49 20.40 -1.14
CA PHE A 193 2.02 20.17 0.21
C PHE A 193 2.95 18.95 0.24
N MET A 194 2.59 17.83 -0.39
CA MET A 194 3.39 16.61 -0.40
C MET A 194 4.70 16.78 -1.14
N VAL A 195 4.69 17.45 -2.30
CA VAL A 195 5.92 17.78 -3.04
C VAL A 195 6.81 18.70 -2.23
N PHE A 196 6.24 19.77 -1.67
CA PHE A 196 6.98 20.70 -0.81
C PHE A 196 7.58 20.00 0.39
N TRP A 197 6.77 19.23 1.14
CA TRP A 197 7.22 18.46 2.31
C TRP A 197 8.35 17.52 1.96
N THR A 198 8.22 16.76 0.88
CA THR A 198 9.19 15.78 0.43
C THR A 198 10.53 16.45 0.04
N LEU A 199 10.49 17.49 -0.77
CA LEU A 199 11.70 18.15 -1.27
C LEU A 199 12.33 19.10 -0.23
N TRP A 200 11.54 19.71 0.64
CA TRP A 200 12.06 20.66 1.64
C TRP A 200 12.53 20.00 2.93
N LEU A 201 11.80 19.00 3.41
CA LEU A 201 12.07 18.38 4.70
C LEU A 201 13.11 17.26 4.61
N SER A 202 13.06 16.44 3.54
CA SER A 202 13.93 15.26 3.42
C SER A 202 15.42 15.59 3.46
N PRO A 203 15.94 16.64 2.80
CA PRO A 203 17.36 16.98 2.89
C PRO A 203 17.80 17.41 4.28
N ARG A 204 16.86 17.80 5.15
CA ARG A 204 17.13 18.23 6.52
C ARG A 204 17.14 17.13 7.54
N ILE A 205 16.42 16.03 7.24
CA ILE A 205 16.29 14.87 8.13
C ILE A 205 17.33 13.81 7.79
N PHE A 206 17.61 13.62 6.50
CA PHE A 206 18.48 12.56 6.01
C PHE A 206 19.80 13.12 5.52
N ASN A 207 20.88 12.68 6.15
CA ASN A 207 22.23 13.05 5.74
C ASN A 207 22.72 12.24 4.53
N ASP A 208 22.30 10.97 4.45
CA ASP A 208 22.67 10.06 3.36
C ASP A 208 21.45 9.63 2.55
N CYS A 209 21.61 9.54 1.21
CA CYS A 209 20.57 9.10 0.28
C CYS A 209 19.23 9.80 0.54
N TRP A 210 19.26 11.12 0.80
CA TRP A 210 18.06 11.88 1.18
C TRP A 210 16.98 11.82 0.10
N PHE A 211 17.39 11.80 -1.18
CA PHE A 211 16.45 11.80 -2.30
C PHE A 211 15.73 10.45 -2.43
N GLU A 212 16.46 9.34 -2.32
CA GLU A 212 15.93 7.98 -2.36
C GLU A 212 14.93 7.78 -1.20
N GLN A 213 15.26 8.28 0.00
CA GLN A 213 14.35 8.28 1.15
C GLN A 213 13.12 9.17 0.94
N ALA A 214 13.30 10.30 0.25
CA ALA A 214 12.23 11.23 -0.08
C ALA A 214 11.22 10.62 -1.05
N ILE A 215 11.71 10.01 -2.13
CA ILE A 215 10.87 9.49 -3.20
C ILE A 215 10.05 8.28 -2.74
N ILE A 216 10.61 7.41 -1.89
CA ILE A 216 9.85 6.30 -1.26
C ILE A 216 8.66 6.86 -0.49
N ARG A 217 8.89 7.89 0.34
CA ARG A 217 7.82 8.49 1.15
C ARG A 217 6.79 9.20 0.29
N TYR A 218 7.24 9.95 -0.72
CA TYR A 218 6.32 10.59 -1.66
C TYR A 218 5.37 9.56 -2.29
N GLY A 219 5.91 8.47 -2.85
CA GLY A 219 5.10 7.42 -3.45
C GLY A 219 4.18 6.72 -2.43
N ALA A 220 4.67 6.45 -1.22
CA ALA A 220 3.89 5.80 -0.17
C ALA A 220 2.75 6.68 0.35
N PHE A 221 2.94 7.99 0.47
CA PHE A 221 1.93 8.91 0.95
C PHE A 221 0.91 9.31 -0.12
N CYS A 222 1.34 9.50 -1.37
CA CYS A 222 0.42 9.81 -2.48
C CYS A 222 -0.39 8.59 -2.93
N GLY A 223 0.20 7.41 -2.86
CA GLY A 223 -0.42 6.17 -3.30
C GLY A 223 -0.43 5.09 -2.22
N VAL A 224 0.40 4.10 -2.43
CA VAL A 224 0.62 2.98 -1.50
C VAL A 224 2.12 2.71 -1.39
N ALA A 225 2.55 2.00 -0.36
CA ALA A 225 3.96 1.68 -0.15
C ALA A 225 4.61 1.01 -1.39
N ALA A 226 3.86 0.22 -2.14
CA ALA A 226 4.32 -0.39 -3.39
C ALA A 226 4.73 0.65 -4.45
N VAL A 227 3.99 1.76 -4.57
CA VAL A 227 4.35 2.88 -5.47
C VAL A 227 5.66 3.53 -5.03
N GLY A 228 5.86 3.70 -3.71
CA GLY A 228 7.13 4.21 -3.17
C GLY A 228 8.32 3.32 -3.53
N TYR A 229 8.18 2.00 -3.40
CA TYR A 229 9.23 1.05 -3.79
C TYR A 229 9.44 0.99 -5.30
N MET A 230 8.39 1.13 -6.10
CA MET A 230 8.49 1.18 -7.56
C MET A 230 9.26 2.44 -8.00
N LEU A 231 8.97 3.59 -7.40
CA LEU A 231 9.69 4.84 -7.66
C LEU A 231 11.15 4.74 -7.22
N LEU A 232 11.44 4.08 -6.09
CA LEU A 232 12.83 3.84 -5.67
C LEU A 232 13.59 3.03 -6.72
N ARG A 233 13.02 1.91 -7.19
CA ARG A 233 13.65 1.09 -8.25
C ARG A 233 13.86 1.87 -9.55
N SER A 234 13.03 2.87 -9.81
CA SER A 234 13.20 3.75 -10.97
C SER A 234 14.24 4.85 -10.71
N ALA A 235 14.63 5.04 -9.44
CA ALA A 235 15.64 6.01 -9.01
C ALA A 235 16.99 5.34 -8.69
N ASP A 236 17.07 4.01 -8.68
CA ASP A 236 18.28 3.20 -8.58
C ASP A 236 18.74 2.76 -9.97
#